data_c2626de7fc7505f24852bb53a2de0b3f
#
_entry.id   c2626de7fc7505f24852bb53a2de0b3f
#
_cell.length_a   1.000
_cell.length_b   1.000
_cell.length_c   1.000
_cell.angle_alpha   90.00
_cell.angle_beta   90.00
_cell.angle_gamma   90.00
#
_symmetry.space_group_name_H-M   'P 1'
#
loop_
_entity.id
_entity.type
_entity.pdbx_description
1 polymer ?
#
loop_
_entity_poly.entity_id
_entity_poly.type
_entity_poly.pdbx_seq_one_letter_code
_entity_poly.pdbx_strand_id
1 'polypeptide(L)'
;TQVVAAAITTVFVEIVLAPSFDAEALDIFKKKKNLRILEIGNFGKRDSKLEVRNVDGGLLIQDVDTKLLSRDDLTVVTEKQPSVQDIETALFTWKVLRHAKSNGILIAKDKTTVGIGAGQVSRVDAVHMAIRKGGENVKGSVLASDAFFPFRDSIDAIKDSGIKTVLQPGGSVRDQEVIDACNEHGISMIFTGTRCFKH
;
A
#
# COMPACT_ATOMS: atom_id res chain seq x y z
N THR A 1 -16.08 -6.85 15.73
CA THR A 1 -17.36 -7.59 15.48
C THR A 1 -17.11 -9.07 15.37
N GLN A 2 -18.18 -9.87 15.52
CA GLN A 2 -18.18 -11.33 15.38
C GLN A 2 -17.52 -11.80 14.07
N VAL A 3 -17.85 -11.19 12.95
CA VAL A 3 -17.32 -11.54 11.61
C VAL A 3 -15.81 -11.36 11.56
N VAL A 4 -15.31 -10.22 12.08
CA VAL A 4 -13.87 -9.93 12.14
C VAL A 4 -13.16 -10.90 13.08
N ALA A 5 -13.75 -11.22 14.24
CA ALA A 5 -13.17 -12.18 15.18
C ALA A 5 -13.06 -13.58 14.56
N ALA A 6 -14.07 -14.04 13.85
CA ALA A 6 -14.03 -15.31 13.12
C ALA A 6 -12.88 -15.34 12.10
N ALA A 7 -12.72 -14.27 11.30
CA ALA A 7 -11.63 -14.16 10.34
C ALA A 7 -10.24 -14.14 10.99
N ILE A 8 -10.06 -13.37 12.09
CA ILE A 8 -8.79 -13.30 12.83
C ILE A 8 -8.38 -14.68 13.37
N THR A 9 -9.34 -15.48 13.84
CA THR A 9 -9.02 -16.79 14.43
C THR A 9 -8.61 -17.86 13.43
N THR A 10 -8.71 -17.61 12.14
CA THR A 10 -8.21 -18.53 11.08
C THR A 10 -6.71 -18.46 10.89
N VAL A 11 -6.06 -17.42 11.41
CA VAL A 11 -4.61 -17.21 11.34
C VAL A 11 -4.00 -17.24 12.75
N PHE A 12 -2.67 -17.42 12.81
CA PHE A 12 -1.96 -17.33 14.08
C PHE A 12 -1.84 -15.86 14.49
N VAL A 13 -2.44 -15.51 15.64
CA VAL A 13 -2.39 -14.17 16.24
C VAL A 13 -2.19 -14.32 17.75
N GLU A 14 -1.30 -13.54 18.32
CA GLU A 14 -1.00 -13.54 19.75
C GLU A 14 -1.72 -12.43 20.50
N ILE A 15 -1.96 -11.30 19.84
CA ILE A 15 -2.56 -10.10 20.45
C ILE A 15 -3.57 -9.49 19.48
N VAL A 16 -4.75 -9.15 19.97
CA VAL A 16 -5.75 -8.37 19.26
C VAL A 16 -6.03 -7.09 20.04
N LEU A 17 -5.83 -5.95 19.38
CA LEU A 17 -6.18 -4.64 19.91
C LEU A 17 -7.34 -4.07 19.10
N ALA A 18 -8.35 -3.54 19.77
CA ALA A 18 -9.47 -2.86 19.12
C ALA A 18 -10.03 -1.74 20.01
N PRO A 19 -10.74 -0.76 19.43
CA PRO A 19 -11.45 0.25 20.21
C PRO A 19 -12.47 -0.35 21.18
N SER A 20 -13.19 -1.37 20.73
CA SER A 20 -14.16 -2.14 21.53
C SER A 20 -14.39 -3.52 20.92
N PHE A 21 -15.06 -4.39 21.65
CA PHE A 21 -15.42 -5.75 21.23
C PHE A 21 -16.89 -6.02 21.51
N ASP A 22 -17.60 -6.59 20.53
CA ASP A 22 -18.94 -7.14 20.77
C ASP A 22 -18.83 -8.41 21.63
N ALA A 23 -19.89 -8.73 22.37
CA ALA A 23 -19.91 -9.92 23.24
C ALA A 23 -19.64 -11.23 22.44
N GLU A 24 -20.24 -11.34 21.26
CA GLU A 24 -20.07 -12.48 20.35
C GLU A 24 -18.62 -12.60 19.84
N ALA A 25 -17.93 -11.47 19.62
CA ALA A 25 -16.52 -11.47 19.25
C ALA A 25 -15.64 -11.99 20.39
N LEU A 26 -15.92 -11.57 21.62
CA LEU A 26 -15.22 -12.06 22.82
C LEU A 26 -15.42 -13.56 23.02
N ASP A 27 -16.63 -14.08 22.78
CA ASP A 27 -16.92 -15.52 22.91
C ASP A 27 -16.15 -16.36 21.88
N ILE A 28 -15.91 -15.82 20.68
CA ILE A 28 -15.02 -16.46 19.69
C ILE A 28 -13.58 -16.48 20.18
N PHE A 29 -13.08 -15.34 20.66
CA PHE A 29 -11.69 -15.21 21.11
C PHE A 29 -11.37 -16.03 22.37
N LYS A 30 -12.32 -16.19 23.31
CA LYS A 30 -12.18 -17.05 24.51
C LYS A 30 -11.78 -18.49 24.19
N LYS A 31 -12.09 -18.98 22.98
CA LYS A 31 -11.68 -20.32 22.52
C LYS A 31 -10.18 -20.45 22.25
N LYS A 32 -9.46 -19.33 22.15
CA LYS A 32 -8.02 -19.25 21.93
C LYS A 32 -7.30 -18.91 23.24
N LYS A 33 -6.89 -19.92 24.01
CA LYS A 33 -6.36 -19.79 25.39
C LYS A 33 -5.20 -18.81 25.57
N ASN A 34 -4.35 -18.65 24.54
CA ASN A 34 -3.16 -17.81 24.60
C ASN A 34 -3.33 -16.46 23.91
N LEU A 35 -4.51 -16.15 23.37
CA LEU A 35 -4.80 -14.89 22.72
C LEU A 35 -5.01 -13.78 23.75
N ARG A 36 -4.25 -12.71 23.65
CA ARG A 36 -4.41 -11.51 24.46
C ARG A 36 -5.33 -10.54 23.75
N ILE A 37 -6.35 -10.04 24.47
CA ILE A 37 -7.33 -9.11 23.93
C ILE A 37 -7.22 -7.81 24.71
N LEU A 38 -6.97 -6.71 24.01
CA LEU A 38 -6.83 -5.40 24.61
C LEU A 38 -7.86 -4.44 24.00
N GLU A 39 -8.75 -3.93 24.84
CA GLU A 39 -9.64 -2.83 24.50
C GLU A 39 -8.92 -1.52 24.83
N ILE A 40 -8.75 -0.66 23.82
CA ILE A 40 -7.93 0.57 23.92
C ILE A 40 -8.75 1.85 23.74
N GLY A 41 -10.08 1.73 23.64
CA GLY A 41 -10.97 2.86 23.41
C GLY A 41 -10.79 3.47 22.02
N ASN A 42 -11.25 4.69 21.85
CA ASN A 42 -11.09 5.41 20.60
C ASN A 42 -9.62 5.76 20.36
N PHE A 43 -9.14 5.48 19.15
CA PHE A 43 -7.87 5.99 18.70
C PHE A 43 -7.95 7.52 18.65
N GLY A 44 -7.30 8.21 19.58
CA GLY A 44 -7.18 9.65 19.55
C GLY A 44 -6.51 10.15 18.27
N LYS A 45 -6.73 11.40 17.91
CA LYS A 45 -5.89 12.04 16.88
C LYS A 45 -4.46 12.02 17.38
N ARG A 46 -3.53 11.62 16.51
CA ARG A 46 -2.10 11.66 16.83
C ARG A 46 -1.70 13.13 17.02
N ASP A 47 -1.42 13.54 18.26
CA ASP A 47 -1.06 14.93 18.56
C ASP A 47 0.40 15.23 18.17
N SER A 48 1.25 14.21 18.07
CA SER A 48 2.64 14.39 17.67
C SER A 48 2.72 14.67 16.17
N LYS A 49 3.22 15.86 15.83
CA LYS A 49 3.53 16.29 14.45
C LYS A 49 4.94 15.87 14.01
N LEU A 50 5.75 15.38 14.93
CA LEU A 50 7.16 15.03 14.69
C LEU A 50 7.39 13.54 14.88
N GLU A 51 8.17 12.96 13.98
CA GLU A 51 8.77 11.64 14.11
C GLU A 51 10.23 11.81 14.48
N VAL A 52 10.67 11.11 15.52
CA VAL A 52 12.05 11.17 16.03
C VAL A 52 12.66 9.79 15.90
N ARG A 53 13.86 9.69 15.33
CA ARG A 53 14.64 8.46 15.23
C ARG A 53 16.03 8.66 15.78
N ASN A 54 16.46 7.71 16.60
CA ASN A 54 17.84 7.65 17.07
C ASN A 54 18.75 7.18 15.92
N VAL A 55 19.84 7.89 15.73
CA VAL A 55 20.96 7.52 14.87
C VAL A 55 22.25 7.59 15.68
N ASP A 56 23.30 6.96 15.18
CA ASP A 56 24.60 7.05 15.85
C ASP A 56 25.07 8.51 15.89
N GLY A 57 25.33 9.01 17.10
CA GLY A 57 25.74 10.38 17.36
C GLY A 57 24.64 11.45 17.36
N GLY A 58 23.34 11.10 17.22
CA GLY A 58 22.28 12.12 17.20
C GLY A 58 20.85 11.63 17.02
N LEU A 59 20.00 12.55 16.61
CA LEU A 59 18.58 12.32 16.34
C LEU A 59 18.22 12.84 14.95
N LEU A 60 17.42 12.06 14.20
CA LEU A 60 16.70 12.54 13.02
C LEU A 60 15.30 12.95 13.46
N ILE A 61 14.93 14.17 13.15
CA ILE A 61 13.59 14.73 13.45
C ILE A 61 12.97 15.17 12.13
N GLN A 62 11.74 14.72 11.89
CA GLN A 62 10.97 15.08 10.69
C GLN A 62 9.49 15.23 11.01
N ASP A 63 8.77 15.92 10.15
CA ASP A 63 7.32 15.94 10.23
C ASP A 63 6.74 14.56 9.93
N VAL A 64 5.67 14.20 10.67
CA VAL A 64 4.90 13.00 10.35
C VAL A 64 4.17 13.23 9.03
N ASP A 65 4.36 12.31 8.08
CA ASP A 65 3.56 12.31 6.85
C ASP A 65 2.08 12.04 7.19
N THR A 66 1.25 13.07 7.12
CA THR A 66 -0.19 13.01 7.38
C THR A 66 -1.02 13.17 6.11
N LYS A 67 -0.38 13.44 4.95
CA LYS A 67 -1.12 13.69 3.71
C LYS A 67 -1.88 12.45 3.25
N LEU A 68 -3.18 12.57 3.13
CA LEU A 68 -4.05 11.61 2.48
C LEU A 68 -4.40 12.14 1.08
N LEU A 69 -4.36 11.27 0.08
CA LEU A 69 -4.79 11.61 -1.26
C LEU A 69 -6.32 11.54 -1.37
N SER A 70 -6.88 12.48 -2.11
CA SER A 70 -8.24 12.48 -2.64
C SER A 70 -8.22 12.22 -4.15
N ARG A 71 -9.39 12.14 -4.77
CA ARG A 71 -9.49 12.02 -6.24
C ARG A 71 -8.91 13.24 -6.96
N ASP A 72 -9.04 14.42 -6.37
CA ASP A 72 -8.58 15.68 -6.95
C ASP A 72 -7.05 15.81 -6.98
N ASP A 73 -6.34 15.01 -6.18
CA ASP A 73 -4.88 14.92 -6.20
C ASP A 73 -4.34 14.01 -7.33
N LEU A 74 -5.22 13.33 -8.08
CA LEU A 74 -4.84 12.31 -9.04
C LEU A 74 -4.88 12.84 -10.49
N THR A 75 -3.83 12.59 -11.26
CA THR A 75 -3.76 12.93 -12.68
C THR A 75 -3.53 11.65 -13.49
N VAL A 76 -4.48 11.30 -14.36
CA VAL A 76 -4.29 10.19 -15.32
C VAL A 76 -3.42 10.69 -16.46
N VAL A 77 -2.32 9.95 -16.74
CA VAL A 77 -1.31 10.37 -17.72
C VAL A 77 -1.20 9.45 -18.93
N THR A 78 -1.96 8.35 -18.95
CA THR A 78 -2.02 7.37 -20.05
C THR A 78 -3.27 7.53 -20.90
N GLU A 79 -3.23 6.98 -22.13
CA GLU A 79 -4.40 6.92 -23.02
C GLU A 79 -5.53 6.11 -22.41
N LYS A 80 -5.20 4.93 -21.85
CA LYS A 80 -6.15 4.11 -21.12
C LYS A 80 -6.55 4.76 -19.81
N GLN A 81 -7.85 4.93 -19.63
CA GLN A 81 -8.41 5.49 -18.41
C GLN A 81 -8.67 4.37 -17.36
N PRO A 82 -8.35 4.60 -16.08
CA PRO A 82 -8.72 3.70 -15.00
C PRO A 82 -10.23 3.75 -14.75
N SER A 83 -10.82 2.65 -14.34
CA SER A 83 -12.22 2.64 -13.90
C SER A 83 -12.37 3.37 -12.55
N VAL A 84 -13.61 3.72 -12.18
CA VAL A 84 -13.94 4.29 -10.87
C VAL A 84 -13.45 3.37 -9.74
N GLN A 85 -13.63 2.05 -9.91
CA GLN A 85 -13.17 1.04 -8.95
C GLN A 85 -11.64 1.00 -8.85
N ASP A 86 -10.91 1.16 -9.96
CA ASP A 86 -9.44 1.21 -9.95
C ASP A 86 -8.95 2.45 -9.18
N ILE A 87 -9.61 3.61 -9.33
CA ILE A 87 -9.29 4.83 -8.59
C ILE A 87 -9.51 4.63 -7.08
N GLU A 88 -10.63 4.03 -6.68
CA GLU A 88 -10.89 3.74 -5.26
C GLU A 88 -9.86 2.76 -4.68
N THR A 89 -9.52 1.73 -5.46
CA THR A 89 -8.47 0.78 -5.09
C THR A 89 -7.10 1.46 -5.02
N ALA A 90 -6.77 2.38 -5.94
CA ALA A 90 -5.53 3.14 -5.93
C ALA A 90 -5.40 4.01 -4.66
N LEU A 91 -6.45 4.72 -4.27
CA LEU A 91 -6.49 5.50 -3.03
C LEU A 91 -6.33 4.63 -1.78
N PHE A 92 -6.95 3.44 -1.76
CA PHE A 92 -6.74 2.46 -0.70
C PHE A 92 -5.29 1.97 -0.68
N THR A 93 -4.75 1.60 -1.86
CA THR A 93 -3.38 1.09 -2.02
C THR A 93 -2.37 2.11 -1.49
N TRP A 94 -2.55 3.40 -1.81
CA TRP A 94 -1.70 4.47 -1.30
C TRP A 94 -1.71 4.59 0.22
N LYS A 95 -2.89 4.51 0.84
CA LYS A 95 -3.03 4.57 2.30
C LYS A 95 -2.23 3.48 3.01
N VAL A 96 -2.17 2.29 2.43
CA VAL A 96 -1.43 1.16 3.00
C VAL A 96 0.06 1.28 2.67
N LEU A 97 0.41 1.68 1.43
CA LEU A 97 1.78 1.77 0.93
C LEU A 97 2.67 2.66 1.79
N ARG A 98 2.15 3.78 2.28
CA ARG A 98 2.90 4.72 3.15
C ARG A 98 3.43 4.08 4.45
N HIS A 99 2.95 2.88 4.79
CA HIS A 99 3.45 2.09 5.92
C HIS A 99 4.50 1.06 5.52
N ALA A 100 4.73 0.85 4.23
CA ALA A 100 5.75 -0.05 3.71
C ALA A 100 7.12 0.65 3.65
N LYS A 101 8.19 -0.08 3.99
CA LYS A 101 9.56 0.45 3.85
C LYS A 101 9.93 0.66 2.39
N SER A 102 10.60 1.76 2.10
CA SER A 102 11.16 2.10 0.78
C SER A 102 12.37 1.18 0.42
N ASN A 103 12.63 0.84 -0.84
CA ASN A 103 11.67 1.02 -1.95
C ASN A 103 10.45 0.15 -1.72
N GLY A 104 9.27 0.75 -1.80
CA GLY A 104 8.00 0.12 -1.49
C GLY A 104 7.07 0.01 -2.71
N ILE A 105 6.57 -1.19 -2.95
CA ILE A 105 5.52 -1.49 -3.92
C ILE A 105 4.41 -2.23 -3.20
N LEU A 106 3.17 -1.80 -3.43
CA LEU A 106 1.99 -2.47 -2.91
C LEU A 106 1.01 -2.74 -4.04
N ILE A 107 0.50 -3.97 -4.07
CA ILE A 107 -0.54 -4.40 -5.01
C ILE A 107 -1.80 -4.67 -4.20
N ALA A 108 -2.92 -4.10 -4.64
CA ALA A 108 -4.22 -4.33 -4.02
C ALA A 108 -5.31 -4.56 -5.06
N LYS A 109 -6.36 -5.26 -4.64
CA LYS A 109 -7.57 -5.52 -5.40
C LYS A 109 -8.78 -5.40 -4.47
N ASP A 110 -9.79 -4.66 -4.88
CA ASP A 110 -11.05 -4.51 -4.13
C ASP A 110 -10.83 -4.18 -2.63
N LYS A 111 -9.93 -3.23 -2.33
CA LYS A 111 -9.54 -2.83 -0.97
C LYS A 111 -8.92 -3.96 -0.13
N THR A 112 -8.33 -4.94 -0.81
CA THR A 112 -7.55 -6.01 -0.16
C THR A 112 -6.12 -5.96 -0.68
N THR A 113 -5.14 -5.96 0.21
CA THR A 113 -3.73 -6.06 -0.13
C THR A 113 -3.42 -7.49 -0.59
N VAL A 114 -2.88 -7.64 -1.80
CA VAL A 114 -2.55 -8.95 -2.38
C VAL A 114 -1.06 -9.20 -2.50
N GLY A 115 -0.25 -8.16 -2.61
CA GLY A 115 1.21 -8.31 -2.70
C GLY A 115 1.95 -7.09 -2.18
N ILE A 116 3.04 -7.30 -1.46
CA ILE A 116 3.90 -6.23 -0.92
C ILE A 116 5.36 -6.55 -1.19
N GLY A 117 6.05 -5.65 -1.89
CA GLY A 117 7.50 -5.59 -1.98
C GLY A 117 7.98 -4.37 -1.20
N ALA A 118 8.68 -4.58 -0.08
CA ALA A 118 9.10 -3.51 0.81
C ALA A 118 10.58 -3.65 1.15
N GLY A 119 11.27 -2.52 1.34
CA GLY A 119 12.67 -2.48 1.79
C GLY A 119 13.66 -3.03 0.78
N GLN A 120 13.34 -2.98 -0.51
CA GLN A 120 14.23 -3.47 -1.55
C GLN A 120 15.23 -2.41 -1.99
N VAL A 121 16.41 -2.85 -2.41
CA VAL A 121 17.49 -1.98 -2.89
C VAL A 121 17.10 -1.31 -4.20
N SER A 122 16.45 -2.05 -5.09
CA SER A 122 15.93 -1.51 -6.36
C SER A 122 14.41 -1.53 -6.41
N ARG A 123 13.83 -0.61 -7.19
CA ARG A 123 12.38 -0.52 -7.36
C ARG A 123 11.81 -1.69 -8.15
N VAL A 124 12.52 -2.13 -9.18
CA VAL A 124 12.12 -3.31 -9.97
C VAL A 124 12.11 -4.59 -9.13
N ASP A 125 13.04 -4.75 -8.18
CA ASP A 125 13.02 -5.88 -7.24
C ASP A 125 11.80 -5.83 -6.32
N ALA A 126 11.40 -4.63 -5.87
CA ALA A 126 10.18 -4.45 -5.09
C ALA A 126 8.94 -4.86 -5.91
N VAL A 127 8.89 -4.54 -7.22
CA VAL A 127 7.83 -4.98 -8.13
C VAL A 127 7.80 -6.50 -8.23
N HIS A 128 8.93 -7.14 -8.54
CA HIS A 128 9.01 -8.61 -8.64
C HIS A 128 8.59 -9.30 -7.34
N MET A 129 9.03 -8.77 -6.19
CA MET A 129 8.65 -9.31 -4.88
C MET A 129 7.14 -9.20 -4.63
N ALA A 130 6.53 -8.04 -4.95
CA ALA A 130 5.10 -7.82 -4.77
C ALA A 130 4.28 -8.78 -5.65
N ILE A 131 4.65 -8.95 -6.93
CA ILE A 131 4.02 -9.89 -7.86
C ILE A 131 4.14 -11.33 -7.34
N ARG A 132 5.35 -11.76 -6.97
CA ARG A 132 5.59 -13.11 -6.46
C ARG A 132 4.73 -13.44 -5.24
N LYS A 133 4.61 -12.49 -4.30
CA LYS A 133 3.77 -12.67 -3.10
C LYS A 133 2.28 -12.65 -3.40
N GLY A 134 1.86 -11.88 -4.38
CA GLY A 134 0.47 -11.78 -4.79
C GLY A 134 -0.02 -12.98 -5.59
N GLY A 135 0.89 -13.66 -6.32
CA GLY A 135 0.58 -14.81 -7.17
C GLY A 135 -0.57 -14.52 -8.13
N GLU A 136 -1.50 -15.44 -8.25
CA GLU A 136 -2.67 -15.32 -9.14
C GLU A 136 -3.63 -14.17 -8.75
N ASN A 137 -3.59 -13.71 -7.50
CA ASN A 137 -4.45 -12.63 -7.03
C ASN A 137 -4.07 -11.25 -7.61
N VAL A 138 -2.88 -11.14 -8.21
CA VAL A 138 -2.40 -9.92 -8.86
C VAL A 138 -3.24 -9.55 -10.09
N LYS A 139 -3.85 -10.53 -10.74
CA LYS A 139 -4.63 -10.31 -11.95
C LYS A 139 -5.84 -9.40 -11.70
N GLY A 140 -5.89 -8.32 -12.46
CA GLY A 140 -6.96 -7.31 -12.38
C GLY A 140 -6.79 -6.33 -11.22
N SER A 141 -5.58 -6.25 -10.60
CA SER A 141 -5.26 -5.38 -9.46
C SER A 141 -4.71 -4.02 -9.87
N VAL A 142 -4.49 -3.19 -8.84
CA VAL A 142 -3.80 -1.90 -8.90
C VAL A 142 -2.46 -2.03 -8.17
N LEU A 143 -1.39 -1.49 -8.77
CA LEU A 143 -0.07 -1.39 -8.17
C LEU A 143 0.22 0.06 -7.80
N ALA A 144 0.73 0.31 -6.60
CA ALA A 144 1.23 1.62 -6.18
C ALA A 144 2.71 1.57 -5.81
N SER A 145 3.42 2.63 -6.16
CA SER A 145 4.83 2.84 -5.86
C SER A 145 5.03 4.08 -4.98
N ASP A 146 5.87 3.97 -3.95
CA ASP A 146 6.15 5.03 -2.98
C ASP A 146 6.96 6.22 -3.56
N ALA A 147 7.57 6.02 -4.76
CA ALA A 147 8.22 7.04 -5.57
C ALA A 147 8.06 6.74 -7.06
N PHE A 148 8.59 7.64 -7.91
CA PHE A 148 8.55 7.47 -9.36
C PHE A 148 9.35 6.26 -9.84
N PHE A 149 8.95 5.69 -10.98
CA PHE A 149 9.75 4.70 -11.69
C PHE A 149 10.87 5.40 -12.45
N PRO A 150 12.15 5.04 -12.17
CA PRO A 150 13.27 5.70 -12.85
C PRO A 150 13.45 5.23 -14.30
N PHE A 151 12.93 4.05 -14.65
CA PHE A 151 13.03 3.40 -15.96
C PHE A 151 11.76 2.61 -16.25
N ARG A 152 11.58 2.26 -17.53
CA ARG A 152 10.44 1.43 -17.97
C ARG A 152 10.48 -0.03 -17.49
N ASP A 153 11.63 -0.50 -17.01
CA ASP A 153 11.87 -1.88 -16.57
C ASP A 153 10.81 -2.42 -15.60
N SER A 154 10.37 -1.57 -14.68
CA SER A 154 9.33 -1.91 -13.71
C SER A 154 7.95 -2.09 -14.38
N ILE A 155 7.65 -1.34 -15.44
CA ILE A 155 6.42 -1.49 -16.21
C ILE A 155 6.50 -2.74 -17.11
N ASP A 156 7.66 -2.97 -17.73
CA ASP A 156 7.88 -4.20 -18.50
C ASP A 156 7.78 -5.46 -17.61
N ALA A 157 8.18 -5.36 -16.34
CA ALA A 157 8.05 -6.48 -15.38
C ALA A 157 6.58 -6.81 -15.03
N ILE A 158 5.65 -5.87 -15.16
CA ILE A 158 4.23 -6.09 -14.82
C ILE A 158 3.35 -6.44 -16.02
N LYS A 159 3.85 -6.32 -17.25
CA LYS A 159 3.05 -6.46 -18.50
C LYS A 159 2.21 -7.74 -18.55
N ASP A 160 2.76 -8.86 -18.13
CA ASP A 160 2.12 -10.18 -18.18
C ASP A 160 1.44 -10.58 -16.86
N SER A 161 1.52 -9.73 -15.83
CA SER A 161 0.97 -10.01 -14.50
C SER A 161 -0.55 -9.85 -14.41
N GLY A 162 -1.14 -9.13 -15.37
CA GLY A 162 -2.55 -8.77 -15.35
C GLY A 162 -2.89 -7.57 -14.45
N ILE A 163 -1.91 -6.83 -13.96
CA ILE A 163 -2.10 -5.51 -13.30
C ILE A 163 -2.71 -4.55 -14.33
N LYS A 164 -3.75 -3.82 -13.94
CA LYS A 164 -4.50 -2.93 -14.83
C LYS A 164 -4.12 -1.47 -14.70
N THR A 165 -3.73 -1.06 -13.51
CA THR A 165 -3.50 0.35 -13.15
C THR A 165 -2.29 0.48 -12.27
N VAL A 166 -1.48 1.50 -12.55
CA VAL A 166 -0.30 1.87 -11.76
C VAL A 166 -0.51 3.25 -11.17
N LEU A 167 -0.19 3.41 -9.89
CA LEU A 167 -0.18 4.67 -9.16
C LEU A 167 1.25 5.00 -8.75
N GLN A 168 1.74 6.18 -9.08
CA GLN A 168 3.08 6.66 -8.71
C GLN A 168 3.12 8.19 -8.61
N PRO A 169 4.13 8.79 -7.96
CA PRO A 169 4.23 10.24 -7.84
C PRO A 169 4.44 10.99 -9.16
N GLY A 170 5.14 10.42 -10.12
CA GLY A 170 5.73 11.18 -11.24
C GLY A 170 6.92 12.03 -10.81
N GLY A 171 7.46 12.85 -11.73
CA GLY A 171 8.57 13.76 -11.49
C GLY A 171 9.95 13.18 -11.83
N SER A 172 10.01 12.09 -12.58
CA SER A 172 11.23 11.59 -13.20
C SER A 172 11.51 12.34 -14.51
N VAL A 173 12.77 12.52 -14.85
CA VAL A 173 13.17 13.00 -16.19
C VAL A 173 12.78 12.00 -17.30
N ARG A 174 12.42 10.78 -16.93
CA ARG A 174 12.00 9.69 -17.82
C ARG A 174 10.52 9.33 -17.69
N ASP A 175 9.69 10.22 -17.14
CA ASP A 175 8.26 9.95 -17.01
C ASP A 175 7.62 9.57 -18.34
N GLN A 176 8.01 10.24 -19.45
CA GLN A 176 7.46 9.94 -20.77
C GLN A 176 7.78 8.50 -21.21
N GLU A 177 9.00 8.00 -20.99
CA GLU A 177 9.38 6.61 -21.29
C GLU A 177 8.51 5.60 -20.53
N VAL A 178 8.20 5.91 -19.28
CA VAL A 178 7.39 5.05 -18.40
C VAL A 178 5.90 5.09 -18.79
N ILE A 179 5.40 6.27 -19.18
CA ILE A 179 4.03 6.45 -19.71
C ILE A 179 3.86 5.68 -21.02
N ASP A 180 4.82 5.81 -21.95
CA ASP A 180 4.80 5.11 -23.24
C ASP A 180 4.77 3.59 -23.04
N ALA A 181 5.58 3.06 -22.10
CA ALA A 181 5.54 1.64 -21.75
C ALA A 181 4.17 1.20 -21.21
N CYS A 182 3.51 2.02 -20.39
CA CYS A 182 2.15 1.73 -19.94
C CYS A 182 1.15 1.72 -21.11
N ASN A 183 1.24 2.66 -22.06
CA ASN A 183 0.38 2.69 -23.23
C ASN A 183 0.61 1.46 -24.13
N GLU A 184 1.87 1.08 -24.38
CA GLU A 184 2.23 -0.14 -25.11
C GLU A 184 1.60 -1.40 -24.51
N HIS A 185 1.57 -1.51 -23.17
CA HIS A 185 1.05 -2.68 -22.47
C HIS A 185 -0.44 -2.56 -22.10
N GLY A 186 -1.11 -1.48 -22.48
CA GLY A 186 -2.51 -1.26 -22.17
C GLY A 186 -2.79 -1.15 -20.67
N ILE A 187 -1.86 -0.57 -19.90
CA ILE A 187 -1.94 -0.31 -18.46
C ILE A 187 -2.27 1.17 -18.25
N SER A 188 -3.21 1.49 -17.37
CA SER A 188 -3.45 2.89 -17.00
C SER A 188 -2.45 3.35 -15.94
N MET A 189 -2.02 4.62 -16.00
CA MET A 189 -1.13 5.21 -15.02
C MET A 189 -1.72 6.50 -14.44
N ILE A 190 -1.59 6.63 -13.14
CA ILE A 190 -2.05 7.76 -12.34
C ILE A 190 -0.85 8.38 -11.61
N PHE A 191 -0.69 9.68 -11.72
CA PHE A 191 0.28 10.45 -10.95
C PHE A 191 -0.38 11.05 -9.70
N THR A 192 0.34 11.01 -8.57
CA THR A 192 -0.09 11.58 -7.29
C THR A 192 0.57 12.91 -6.97
N GLY A 193 1.65 13.28 -7.69
CA GLY A 193 2.45 14.46 -7.36
C GLY A 193 3.11 14.44 -5.97
N THR A 194 2.96 13.36 -5.22
CA THR A 194 3.43 13.26 -3.84
C THR A 194 4.09 11.89 -3.61
N ARG A 195 5.29 11.91 -3.02
CA ARG A 195 6.01 10.69 -2.56
C ARG A 195 5.54 10.29 -1.17
N CYS A 196 5.69 9.02 -0.81
CA CYS A 196 5.42 8.52 0.55
C CYS A 196 6.55 7.62 1.06
N PHE A 197 7.78 8.11 0.99
CA PHE A 197 8.96 7.39 1.46
C PHE A 197 8.87 7.06 2.97
N LYS A 198 9.30 5.85 3.30
CA LYS A 198 9.48 5.40 4.69
C LYS A 198 10.79 4.63 4.82
N HIS A 199 11.75 5.22 5.50
CA HIS A 199 13.05 4.64 5.76
C HIS A 199 13.20 4.08 7.18
#